data_2db70b899fbb199420a5ac1103d2b8a6
#
_entry.id   2db70b899fbb199420a5ac1103d2b8a6
#
_cell.length_a   1.000
_cell.length_b   1.000
_cell.length_c   1.000
_cell.angle_alpha   90.00
_cell.angle_beta   90.00
_cell.angle_gamma   90.00
#
_symmetry.space_group_name_H-M   'P 1'
#
loop_
_entity.id
_entity.type
_entity.pdbx_description
1 polymer ?
#
loop_
_entity_poly.entity_id
_entity_poly.type
_entity_poly.pdbx_seq_one_letter_code
_entity_poly.pdbx_strand_id
1 'polypeptide(L)'
;LRTQDNDHYLATTGDGTQYAFRIYQQGDRYHRAESDYLYEIDWLRFLREHELPVSYPIRRRDGGYIGRIDAPEGARYYALFSLAYGDALALKDIDQLYVMGETMARIHVVSDAFTSPHVRKPLDMAYLLDRPLERIRRTWTDERATNLDLVLTAAEEAREELRDYIG
;
A
#
# COMPACT_ATOMS: atom_id res chain seq x y z
N LEU A 1 0.77 -15.16 10.30
CA LEU A 1 1.21 -14.21 9.29
C LEU A 1 1.87 -13.03 10.00
N ARG A 2 3.11 -12.65 9.59
CA ARG A 2 3.77 -11.46 10.16
C ARG A 2 3.09 -10.22 9.60
N THR A 3 2.56 -9.39 10.48
CA THR A 3 1.93 -8.11 10.16
C THR A 3 2.96 -7.01 10.33
N GLN A 4 3.41 -6.40 9.23
CA GLN A 4 4.21 -5.18 9.31
C GLN A 4 3.34 -3.92 9.17
N ASP A 5 2.29 -3.99 8.33
CA ASP A 5 1.46 -2.82 8.00
C ASP A 5 -0.06 -3.05 8.14
N ASN A 6 -0.54 -4.29 8.02
CA ASN A 6 -1.95 -4.66 8.17
C ASN A 6 -2.05 -6.02 8.86
N ASP A 7 -3.18 -6.27 9.53
CA ASP A 7 -3.46 -7.60 10.09
C ASP A 7 -4.04 -8.48 8.99
N HIS A 8 -3.44 -9.65 8.76
CA HIS A 8 -3.89 -10.61 7.77
C HIS A 8 -4.28 -11.93 8.43
N TYR A 9 -5.43 -12.44 8.05
CA TYR A 9 -5.97 -13.70 8.53
C TYR A 9 -6.34 -14.60 7.36
N LEU A 10 -6.15 -15.90 7.52
CA LEU A 10 -6.68 -16.90 6.61
C LEU A 10 -8.12 -17.20 7.03
N ALA A 11 -9.07 -16.92 6.13
CA ALA A 11 -10.48 -17.23 6.34
C ALA A 11 -10.83 -18.46 5.49
N THR A 12 -11.44 -19.49 6.10
CA THR A 12 -11.88 -20.71 5.42
C THR A 12 -13.38 -20.84 5.55
N THR A 13 -14.07 -21.03 4.43
CA THR A 13 -15.51 -21.27 4.38
C THR A 13 -15.85 -22.73 4.65
N GLY A 14 -17.12 -23.04 4.89
CA GLY A 14 -17.57 -24.41 5.19
C GLY A 14 -17.33 -25.44 4.08
N ASP A 15 -17.15 -25.00 2.83
CA ASP A 15 -16.79 -25.80 1.66
C ASP A 15 -15.26 -25.93 1.47
N GLY A 16 -14.45 -25.39 2.37
CA GLY A 16 -12.99 -25.42 2.33
C GLY A 16 -12.34 -24.34 1.50
N THR A 17 -13.09 -23.44 0.86
CA THR A 17 -12.52 -22.33 0.10
C THR A 17 -11.80 -21.35 1.04
N GLN A 18 -10.61 -20.92 0.63
CA GLN A 18 -9.75 -20.05 1.44
C GLN A 18 -9.63 -18.64 0.86
N TYR A 19 -9.58 -17.66 1.74
CA TYR A 19 -9.47 -16.24 1.44
C TYR A 19 -8.47 -15.55 2.36
N ALA A 20 -7.89 -14.45 1.90
CA ALA A 20 -7.09 -13.54 2.73
C ALA A 20 -8.01 -12.45 3.30
N PHE A 21 -8.26 -12.45 4.60
CA PHE A 21 -8.99 -11.40 5.29
C PHE A 21 -8.00 -10.38 5.83
N ARG A 22 -8.13 -9.13 5.41
CA ARG A 22 -7.25 -8.03 5.79
C ARG A 22 -8.00 -7.02 6.63
N ILE A 23 -7.43 -6.66 7.78
CA ILE A 23 -7.84 -5.50 8.57
C ILE A 23 -6.75 -4.45 8.38
N TYR A 24 -7.13 -3.30 7.83
CA TYR A 24 -6.20 -2.22 7.56
C TYR A 24 -5.76 -1.55 8.85
N GLN A 25 -4.46 -1.30 8.96
CA GLN A 25 -3.90 -0.59 10.09
C GLN A 25 -4.24 0.89 10.02
N GLN A 26 -4.59 1.46 11.17
CA GLN A 26 -4.80 2.89 11.34
C GLN A 26 -3.77 3.44 12.34
N GLY A 27 -3.37 4.68 12.19
CA GLY A 27 -2.45 5.36 13.08
C GLY A 27 -1.75 6.52 12.39
N ASP A 28 -0.94 7.27 13.14
CA ASP A 28 -0.24 8.47 12.65
C ASP A 28 0.64 8.27 11.42
N ARG A 29 1.08 7.04 11.18
CA ARG A 29 1.83 6.67 9.97
C ARG A 29 0.95 6.49 8.74
N TYR A 30 -0.30 6.06 8.94
CA TYR A 30 -1.18 5.59 7.88
C TYR A 30 -2.51 6.34 7.90
N HIS A 31 -2.45 7.68 7.87
CA HIS A 31 -3.65 8.50 7.71
C HIS A 31 -4.29 8.25 6.34
N ARG A 32 -4.95 7.09 6.20
CA ARG A 32 -5.71 6.73 5.01
C ARG A 32 -7.18 7.04 5.23
N ALA A 33 -7.76 7.76 4.29
CA ALA A 33 -9.21 7.93 4.21
C ALA A 33 -9.85 6.68 3.60
N GLU A 34 -11.16 6.53 3.74
CA GLU A 34 -11.92 5.46 3.09
C GLU A 34 -11.70 5.42 1.58
N SER A 35 -11.56 6.60 0.96
CA SER A 35 -11.26 6.76 -0.46
C SER A 35 -9.96 6.08 -0.89
N ASP A 36 -8.91 6.09 -0.05
CA ASP A 36 -7.64 5.41 -0.35
C ASP A 36 -7.81 3.90 -0.46
N TYR A 37 -8.66 3.30 0.39
CA TYR A 37 -8.94 1.87 0.34
C TYR A 37 -9.83 1.51 -0.85
N LEU A 38 -10.83 2.34 -1.14
CA LEU A 38 -11.70 2.12 -2.31
C LEU A 38 -10.92 2.26 -3.61
N TYR A 39 -9.97 3.18 -3.70
CA TYR A 39 -9.06 3.29 -4.83
C TYR A 39 -8.22 2.01 -5.04
N GLU A 40 -7.66 1.43 -3.94
CA GLU A 40 -6.95 0.15 -4.00
C GLU A 40 -7.85 -0.98 -4.51
N ILE A 41 -9.08 -1.05 -4.02
CA ILE A 41 -10.08 -2.04 -4.44
C ILE A 41 -10.39 -1.92 -5.93
N ASP A 42 -10.64 -0.70 -6.42
CA ASP A 42 -10.92 -0.47 -7.83
C ASP A 42 -9.74 -0.86 -8.72
N TRP A 43 -8.52 -0.50 -8.30
CA TRP A 43 -7.31 -0.86 -9.03
C TRP A 43 -7.09 -2.38 -9.11
N LEU A 44 -7.25 -3.11 -8.01
CA LEU A 44 -7.10 -4.57 -8.00
C LEU A 44 -8.18 -5.26 -8.85
N ARG A 45 -9.40 -4.73 -8.87
CA ARG A 45 -10.47 -5.21 -9.76
C ARG A 45 -10.13 -4.97 -11.22
N PHE A 46 -9.68 -3.76 -11.54
CA PHE A 46 -9.23 -3.38 -12.88
C PHE A 46 -8.11 -4.30 -13.38
N LEU A 47 -7.08 -4.56 -12.57
CA LEU A 47 -6.01 -5.49 -12.91
C LEU A 47 -6.54 -6.92 -13.15
N ARG A 48 -7.48 -7.36 -12.33
CA ARG A 48 -8.11 -8.68 -12.49
C ARG A 48 -8.91 -8.78 -13.79
N GLU A 49 -9.66 -7.74 -14.15
CA GLU A 49 -10.42 -7.64 -15.41
C GLU A 49 -9.49 -7.69 -16.64
N HIS A 50 -8.24 -7.27 -16.49
CA HIS A 50 -7.18 -7.38 -17.51
C HIS A 50 -6.32 -8.67 -17.38
N GLU A 51 -6.86 -9.67 -16.68
CA GLU A 51 -6.25 -11.00 -16.55
C GLU A 51 -4.85 -11.02 -15.92
N LEU A 52 -4.51 -9.99 -15.11
CA LEU A 52 -3.27 -9.98 -14.36
C LEU A 52 -3.36 -10.86 -13.09
N PRO A 53 -2.28 -11.55 -12.73
CA PRO A 53 -2.25 -12.49 -11.62
C PRO A 53 -2.17 -11.78 -10.26
N VAL A 54 -3.24 -11.09 -9.89
CA VAL A 54 -3.33 -10.35 -8.62
C VAL A 54 -4.34 -10.98 -7.67
N SER A 55 -4.11 -10.84 -6.37
CA SER A 55 -5.14 -11.08 -5.36
C SER A 55 -6.21 -10.01 -5.51
N TYR A 56 -7.44 -10.41 -5.77
CA TYR A 56 -8.55 -9.50 -6.06
C TYR A 56 -9.56 -9.45 -4.92
N PRO A 57 -10.26 -8.32 -4.71
CA PRO A 57 -11.22 -8.17 -3.63
C PRO A 57 -12.50 -8.99 -3.89
N ILE A 58 -13.03 -9.57 -2.82
CA ILE A 58 -14.26 -10.35 -2.82
C ILE A 58 -15.42 -9.44 -2.38
N ARG A 59 -16.50 -9.46 -3.15
CA ARG A 59 -17.68 -8.65 -2.87
C ARG A 59 -18.41 -9.15 -1.63
N ARG A 60 -18.76 -8.26 -0.75
CA ARG A 60 -19.55 -8.53 0.45
C ARG A 60 -21.04 -8.78 0.08
N ARG A 61 -21.80 -9.34 1.01
CA ARG A 61 -23.23 -9.60 0.83
C ARG A 61 -24.08 -8.31 0.64
N ASP A 62 -23.61 -7.19 1.23
CA ASP A 62 -24.25 -5.88 1.07
C ASP A 62 -23.88 -5.16 -0.24
N GLY A 63 -23.07 -5.79 -1.08
CA GLY A 63 -22.66 -5.27 -2.38
C GLY A 63 -21.38 -4.43 -2.35
N GLY A 64 -20.87 -4.04 -1.19
CA GLY A 64 -19.60 -3.35 -1.02
C GLY A 64 -18.39 -4.30 -1.07
N TYR A 65 -17.19 -3.74 -0.97
CA TYR A 65 -15.94 -4.50 -0.89
C TYR A 65 -15.20 -4.27 0.43
N ILE A 66 -15.34 -3.09 1.02
CA ILE A 66 -14.77 -2.77 2.33
C ILE A 66 -15.86 -2.73 3.39
N GLY A 67 -15.49 -3.06 4.60
CA GLY A 67 -16.32 -2.89 5.77
C GLY A 67 -15.57 -2.12 6.85
N ARG A 68 -16.30 -1.70 7.88
CA ARG A 68 -15.78 -0.97 9.01
C ARG A 68 -16.08 -1.74 10.29
N ILE A 69 -15.12 -1.78 11.20
CA ILE A 69 -15.26 -2.30 12.56
C ILE A 69 -14.79 -1.25 13.56
N ASP A 70 -15.41 -1.23 14.72
CA ASP A 70 -14.96 -0.40 15.83
C ASP A 70 -13.95 -1.21 16.67
N ALA A 71 -12.72 -0.69 16.78
CA ALA A 71 -11.65 -1.25 17.57
C ALA A 71 -11.31 -0.31 18.73
N PRO A 72 -10.61 -0.78 19.80
CA PRO A 72 -10.25 0.07 20.93
C PRO A 72 -9.49 1.34 20.55
N GLU A 73 -8.69 1.26 19.50
CA GLU A 73 -7.91 2.38 18.92
C GLU A 73 -8.71 3.27 17.96
N GLY A 74 -9.97 2.96 17.70
CA GLY A 74 -10.84 3.66 16.76
C GLY A 74 -11.37 2.77 15.63
N ALA A 75 -12.08 3.37 14.68
CA ALA A 75 -12.66 2.63 13.57
C ALA A 75 -11.58 2.12 12.61
N ARG A 76 -11.64 0.83 12.24
CA ARG A 76 -10.76 0.20 11.26
C ARG A 76 -11.55 -0.30 10.07
N TYR A 77 -10.94 -0.26 8.90
CA TYR A 77 -11.52 -0.84 7.69
C TYR A 77 -11.00 -2.27 7.49
N TYR A 78 -11.79 -3.08 6.79
CA TYR A 78 -11.40 -4.43 6.41
C TYR A 78 -11.91 -4.79 5.02
N ALA A 79 -11.23 -5.74 4.38
CA ALA A 79 -11.65 -6.33 3.11
C ALA A 79 -11.28 -7.81 3.05
N LEU A 80 -11.98 -8.57 2.22
CA LEU A 80 -11.69 -9.96 1.90
C LEU A 80 -11.13 -10.03 0.49
N PHE A 81 -10.07 -10.81 0.32
CA PHE A 81 -9.39 -10.99 -0.97
C PHE A 81 -9.30 -12.46 -1.32
N SER A 82 -9.18 -12.76 -2.62
CA SER A 82 -8.79 -14.10 -3.06
C SER A 82 -7.43 -14.47 -2.45
N LEU A 83 -7.26 -15.72 -2.06
CA LEU A 83 -5.95 -16.19 -1.62
C LEU A 83 -5.04 -16.39 -2.85
N ALA A 84 -3.85 -15.81 -2.81
CA ALA A 84 -2.79 -16.12 -3.76
C ALA A 84 -2.07 -17.38 -3.26
N TYR A 85 -2.05 -18.41 -4.09
CA TYR A 85 -1.31 -19.65 -3.82
C TYR A 85 0.07 -19.58 -4.46
N GLY A 86 1.08 -20.10 -3.81
CA GLY A 86 2.45 -20.15 -4.30
C GLY A 86 3.47 -20.12 -3.17
N ASP A 87 4.71 -20.26 -3.54
CA ASP A 87 5.85 -20.17 -2.62
C ASP A 87 6.42 -18.75 -2.57
N ALA A 88 7.17 -18.47 -1.53
CA ALA A 88 7.89 -17.22 -1.42
C ALA A 88 8.95 -17.11 -2.53
N LEU A 89 9.07 -15.93 -3.12
CA LEU A 89 10.07 -15.67 -4.16
C LEU A 89 11.48 -15.98 -3.65
N ALA A 90 12.18 -16.86 -4.37
CA ALA A 90 13.57 -17.16 -4.11
C ALA A 90 14.47 -16.15 -4.84
N LEU A 91 15.06 -15.20 -4.11
CA LEU A 91 15.91 -14.12 -4.68
C LEU A 91 17.14 -14.61 -5.47
N LYS A 92 17.45 -15.92 -5.40
CA LYS A 92 18.55 -16.55 -6.17
C LYS A 92 18.06 -17.26 -7.45
N ASP A 93 16.75 -17.36 -7.63
CA ASP A 93 16.13 -17.98 -8.79
C ASP A 93 15.89 -16.92 -9.87
N ILE A 94 16.76 -16.92 -10.89
CA ILE A 94 16.72 -15.92 -11.96
C ILE A 94 15.44 -16.02 -12.79
N ASP A 95 14.91 -17.22 -13.00
CA ASP A 95 13.68 -17.43 -13.77
C ASP A 95 12.47 -16.85 -13.02
N GLN A 96 12.40 -17.04 -11.71
CA GLN A 96 11.36 -16.40 -10.87
C GLN A 96 11.48 -14.89 -10.87
N LEU A 97 12.69 -14.34 -10.80
CA LEU A 97 12.93 -12.89 -10.86
C LEU A 97 12.51 -12.30 -12.20
N TYR A 98 12.77 -13.03 -13.31
CA TYR A 98 12.34 -12.63 -14.64
C TYR A 98 10.81 -12.56 -14.75
N VAL A 99 10.11 -13.63 -14.31
CA VAL A 99 8.64 -13.68 -14.30
C VAL A 99 8.05 -12.56 -13.43
N MET A 100 8.68 -12.28 -12.28
CA MET A 100 8.26 -11.18 -11.42
C MET A 100 8.41 -9.83 -12.13
N GLY A 101 9.56 -9.59 -12.77
CA GLY A 101 9.83 -8.34 -13.51
C GLY A 101 8.86 -8.14 -14.68
N GLU A 102 8.59 -9.19 -15.46
CA GLU A 102 7.60 -9.17 -16.54
C GLU A 102 6.19 -8.84 -16.01
N THR A 103 5.79 -9.51 -14.93
CA THR A 103 4.48 -9.28 -14.30
C THR A 103 4.35 -7.82 -13.81
N MET A 104 5.38 -7.28 -13.16
CA MET A 104 5.40 -5.88 -12.72
C MET A 104 5.31 -4.91 -13.90
N ALA A 105 6.06 -5.15 -14.97
CA ALA A 105 6.00 -4.33 -16.18
C ALA A 105 4.60 -4.33 -16.80
N ARG A 106 3.95 -5.50 -16.88
CA ARG A 106 2.56 -5.61 -17.37
C ARG A 106 1.57 -4.87 -16.46
N ILE A 107 1.73 -4.95 -15.15
CA ILE A 107 0.91 -4.19 -14.19
C ILE A 107 1.06 -2.69 -14.45
N HIS A 108 2.26 -2.18 -14.65
CA HIS A 108 2.50 -0.77 -14.94
C HIS A 108 1.82 -0.35 -16.24
N VAL A 109 2.07 -1.06 -17.34
CA VAL A 109 1.48 -0.75 -18.65
C VAL A 109 -0.04 -0.74 -18.61
N VAL A 110 -0.66 -1.72 -17.95
CA VAL A 110 -2.12 -1.78 -17.83
C VAL A 110 -2.64 -0.67 -16.93
N SER A 111 -1.91 -0.32 -15.87
CA SER A 111 -2.31 0.72 -14.92
C SER A 111 -2.32 2.13 -15.51
N ASP A 112 -1.63 2.39 -16.62
CA ASP A 112 -1.67 3.69 -17.31
C ASP A 112 -3.08 4.07 -17.78
N ALA A 113 -3.94 3.09 -18.06
CA ALA A 113 -5.34 3.28 -18.44
C ALA A 113 -6.31 3.27 -17.23
N PHE A 114 -5.81 3.07 -16.02
CA PHE A 114 -6.65 2.96 -14.84
C PHE A 114 -7.22 4.30 -14.40
N THR A 115 -8.52 4.32 -14.13
CA THR A 115 -9.21 5.46 -13.52
C THR A 115 -10.12 4.98 -12.40
N SER A 116 -10.30 5.79 -11.36
CA SER A 116 -11.22 5.52 -10.26
C SER A 116 -11.97 6.80 -9.88
N PRO A 117 -13.24 6.70 -9.46
CA PRO A 117 -13.96 7.83 -8.87
C PRO A 117 -13.42 8.18 -7.47
N HIS A 118 -12.61 7.31 -6.88
CA HIS A 118 -12.00 7.50 -5.58
C HIS A 118 -10.62 8.13 -5.74
N VAL A 119 -10.23 8.93 -4.74
CA VAL A 119 -8.93 9.62 -4.72
C VAL A 119 -8.01 8.91 -3.74
N ARG A 120 -6.81 8.60 -4.18
CA ARG A 120 -5.72 8.14 -3.32
C ARG A 120 -4.81 9.31 -2.98
N LYS A 121 -4.32 9.32 -1.75
CA LYS A 121 -3.30 10.27 -1.33
C LYS A 121 -2.06 10.15 -2.23
N PRO A 122 -1.62 11.24 -2.86
CA PRO A 122 -0.47 11.20 -3.74
C PRO A 122 0.82 10.92 -2.97
N LEU A 123 1.76 10.26 -3.63
CA LEU A 123 3.15 10.11 -3.16
C LEU A 123 3.98 11.29 -3.70
N ASP A 124 3.57 12.51 -3.32
CA ASP A 124 4.21 13.76 -3.72
C ASP A 124 5.35 14.15 -2.77
N MET A 125 6.03 15.25 -3.06
CA MET A 125 7.12 15.78 -2.24
C MET A 125 6.64 16.13 -0.82
N ALA A 126 5.42 16.62 -0.69
CA ALA A 126 4.83 16.93 0.61
C ALA A 126 4.70 15.67 1.48
N TYR A 127 4.32 14.55 0.87
CA TYR A 127 4.18 13.27 1.57
C TYR A 127 5.53 12.59 1.84
N LEU A 128 6.41 12.55 0.83
CA LEU A 128 7.66 11.79 0.90
C LEU A 128 8.76 12.52 1.65
N LEU A 129 8.79 13.86 1.63
CA LEU A 129 9.87 14.66 2.17
C LEU A 129 9.42 15.65 3.25
N ASP A 130 8.44 16.53 2.97
CA ASP A 130 8.13 17.64 3.87
C ASP A 130 7.61 17.19 5.23
N ARG A 131 6.63 16.29 5.24
CA ARG A 131 6.04 15.75 6.49
C ARG A 131 7.04 14.95 7.33
N PRO A 132 7.85 14.03 6.76
CA PRO A 132 8.93 13.38 7.50
C PRO A 132 9.92 14.36 8.10
N LEU A 133 10.36 15.38 7.34
CA LEU A 133 11.28 16.40 7.84
C LEU A 133 10.69 17.22 8.96
N GLU A 134 9.43 17.66 8.84
CA GLU A 134 8.74 18.38 9.90
C GLU A 134 8.66 17.53 11.19
N ARG A 135 8.35 16.24 11.05
CA ARG A 135 8.33 15.32 12.18
C ARG A 135 9.72 15.16 12.82
N ILE A 136 10.77 15.01 12.00
CA ILE A 136 12.15 14.94 12.47
C ILE A 136 12.49 16.21 13.23
N ARG A 137 12.24 17.41 12.68
CA ARG A 137 12.50 18.70 13.34
C ARG A 137 11.82 18.83 14.70
N ARG A 138 10.57 18.36 14.82
CA ARG A 138 9.81 18.43 16.09
C ARG A 138 10.34 17.49 17.17
N THR A 139 10.94 16.36 16.78
CA THR A 139 11.41 15.31 17.72
C THR A 139 12.90 15.36 17.94
N TRP A 140 13.63 16.26 17.25
CA TRP A 140 15.07 16.36 17.34
C TRP A 140 15.49 17.04 18.64
N THR A 141 16.48 16.48 19.31
CA THR A 141 17.05 17.03 20.55
C THR A 141 18.39 17.72 20.26
N ASP A 142 18.73 18.75 21.07
CA ASP A 142 19.97 19.55 20.89
C ASP A 142 21.26 18.74 20.87
N GLU A 143 21.30 17.58 21.55
CA GLU A 143 22.45 16.68 21.57
C GLU A 143 22.82 16.12 20.17
N ARG A 144 21.93 16.25 19.19
CA ARG A 144 22.09 15.78 17.81
C ARG A 144 22.04 16.89 16.76
N ALA A 145 22.22 18.14 17.16
CA ALA A 145 22.05 19.30 16.27
C ALA A 145 22.88 19.17 14.96
N THR A 146 24.14 18.76 15.05
CA THR A 146 25.04 18.62 13.89
C THR A 146 24.50 17.62 12.85
N ASN A 147 23.85 16.55 13.30
CA ASN A 147 23.28 15.55 12.40
C ASN A 147 21.97 16.04 11.75
N LEU A 148 21.25 16.96 12.38
CA LEU A 148 20.04 17.55 11.80
C LEU A 148 20.37 18.36 10.55
N ASP A 149 21.41 19.20 10.61
CA ASP A 149 21.85 20.00 9.46
C ASP A 149 22.24 19.12 8.27
N LEU A 150 22.92 17.99 8.53
CA LEU A 150 23.24 17.01 7.50
C LEU A 150 21.98 16.43 6.87
N VAL A 151 20.98 16.03 7.67
CA VAL A 151 19.69 15.50 7.17
C VAL A 151 18.94 16.54 6.35
N LEU A 152 18.93 17.79 6.80
CA LEU A 152 18.23 18.87 6.08
C LEU A 152 18.93 19.19 4.75
N THR A 153 20.26 19.21 4.72
CA THR A 153 21.05 19.42 3.49
C THR A 153 20.78 18.29 2.49
N ALA A 154 20.90 17.03 2.91
CA ALA A 154 20.61 15.89 2.06
C ALA A 154 19.16 15.87 1.54
N ALA A 155 18.22 16.32 2.35
CA ALA A 155 16.81 16.44 1.94
C ALA A 155 16.59 17.50 0.87
N GLU A 156 17.31 18.63 0.94
CA GLU A 156 17.21 19.67 -0.08
C GLU A 156 17.86 19.22 -1.39
N GLU A 157 19.02 18.56 -1.33
CA GLU A 157 19.64 17.92 -2.51
C GLU A 157 18.69 16.93 -3.17
N ALA A 158 18.07 16.04 -2.40
CA ALA A 158 17.08 15.09 -2.91
C ALA A 158 15.87 15.80 -3.52
N ARG A 159 15.40 16.92 -2.95
CA ARG A 159 14.31 17.74 -3.48
C ARG A 159 14.65 18.30 -4.86
N GLU A 160 15.85 18.84 -5.00
CA GLU A 160 16.32 19.38 -6.29
C GLU A 160 16.35 18.29 -7.37
N GLU A 161 16.94 17.12 -7.06
CA GLU A 161 17.05 16.02 -8.00
C GLU A 161 15.68 15.43 -8.40
N LEU A 162 14.72 15.39 -7.48
CA LEU A 162 13.41 14.78 -7.70
C LEU A 162 12.37 15.74 -8.28
N ARG A 163 12.66 17.04 -8.37
CA ARG A 163 11.72 18.06 -8.82
C ARG A 163 11.12 17.75 -10.20
N ASP A 164 11.91 17.21 -11.10
CA ASP A 164 11.50 16.91 -12.47
C ASP A 164 10.71 15.59 -12.59
N TYR A 165 10.70 14.77 -11.54
CA TYR A 165 10.06 13.44 -11.55
C TYR A 165 8.77 13.40 -10.73
N ILE A 166 8.64 14.29 -9.74
CA ILE A 166 7.51 14.31 -8.80
C ILE A 166 6.89 15.71 -8.84
N GLY A 167 6.02 15.91 -9.83
CA GLY A 167 5.25 17.14 -10.00
C GLY A 167 4.05 17.26 -9.09
#